data_c0bceb8a2ac9f190b98b739b5a4e09e9
#
_entry.id   c0bceb8a2ac9f190b98b739b5a4e09e9
#
_cell.length_a   1.000
_cell.length_b   1.000
_cell.length_c   1.000
_cell.angle_alpha   90.00
_cell.angle_beta   90.00
_cell.angle_gamma   90.00
#
_symmetry.space_group_name_H-M   'P 1'
#
loop_
_entity.id
_entity.type
_entity.pdbx_description
1 polymer ?
#
loop_
_entity_poly.entity_id
_entity_poly.type
_entity_poly.pdbx_seq_one_letter_code
_entity_poly.pdbx_strand_id
1 'polypeptide(L)'
;EEPEFTLSAWEENNIALCKVQFSNALECRICGEEDLERLRQFDDGVYFHQTSILHREGSMLFPDLPNALAYGRDYAEEIRDSQWRIHYHIPLYASPEPPLKSTEEFILKTHNFLRGRKGPQPHLEVETYTWSVLPDHMKIPLAAQIARELHYIETL
;
A
#
# COMPACT_ATOMS: atom_id res chain seq x y z
N GLU A 1 -8.54 8.24 4.05
CA GLU A 1 -8.14 9.51 4.69
C GLU A 1 -7.17 10.24 3.76
N GLU A 2 -7.25 11.57 3.73
CA GLU A 2 -6.33 12.39 2.95
C GLU A 2 -5.07 12.64 3.77
N PRO A 3 -3.85 12.39 3.26
CA PRO A 3 -2.61 12.57 4.02
C PRO A 3 -2.42 14.01 4.50
N GLU A 4 -2.90 14.97 3.72
CA GLU A 4 -2.85 16.40 4.01
C GLU A 4 -3.50 16.76 5.35
N PHE A 5 -4.62 16.10 5.69
CA PHE A 5 -5.29 16.33 6.96
C PHE A 5 -4.41 16.00 8.17
N THR A 6 -3.79 14.82 8.16
CA THR A 6 -2.91 14.37 9.24
C THR A 6 -1.65 15.25 9.33
N LEU A 7 -1.03 15.52 8.19
CA LEU A 7 0.22 16.30 8.13
C LEU A 7 -0.02 17.77 8.55
N SER A 8 -1.14 18.37 8.12
CA SER A 8 -1.52 19.72 8.56
C SER A 8 -1.79 19.79 10.06
N ALA A 9 -2.48 18.79 10.63
CA ALA A 9 -2.72 18.73 12.06
C ALA A 9 -1.41 18.64 12.88
N TRP A 10 -0.39 17.96 12.36
CA TRP A 10 0.93 17.93 13.00
C TRP A 10 1.62 19.29 12.95
N GLU A 11 1.56 19.98 11.81
CA GLU A 11 2.14 21.33 11.68
C GLU A 11 1.46 22.32 12.61
N GLU A 12 0.13 22.33 12.70
CA GLU A 12 -0.65 23.18 13.59
C GLU A 12 -0.32 22.95 15.07
N ASN A 13 0.07 21.73 15.44
CA ASN A 13 0.48 21.37 16.79
C ASN A 13 2.00 21.43 17.01
N ASN A 14 2.76 22.04 16.10
CA ASN A 14 4.22 22.17 16.16
C ASN A 14 4.95 20.82 16.28
N ILE A 15 4.40 19.75 15.70
CA ILE A 15 5.07 18.45 15.63
C ILE A 15 5.97 18.45 14.40
N ALA A 16 7.28 18.34 14.66
CA ALA A 16 8.26 18.33 13.57
C ALA A 16 8.21 17.01 12.78
N LEU A 17 7.99 17.11 11.48
CA LEU A 17 8.11 15.98 10.57
C LEU A 17 9.57 15.84 10.14
N CYS A 18 10.29 14.87 10.71
CA CYS A 18 11.72 14.68 10.48
C CYS A 18 12.00 13.68 9.35
N LYS A 19 11.12 12.69 9.16
CA LYS A 19 11.28 11.61 8.18
C LYS A 19 9.94 11.15 7.62
N VAL A 20 9.93 10.79 6.34
CA VAL A 20 8.81 10.10 5.68
C VAL A 20 9.35 8.88 4.95
N GLN A 21 8.75 7.73 5.21
CA GLN A 21 9.03 6.48 4.52
C GLN A 21 7.90 6.23 3.51
N PHE A 22 8.25 6.25 2.23
CA PHE A 22 7.29 5.95 1.17
C PHE A 22 7.23 4.45 0.93
N SER A 23 6.01 3.93 0.96
CA SER A 23 5.70 2.55 0.57
C SER A 23 4.41 2.52 -0.24
N ASN A 24 4.29 1.53 -1.11
CA ASN A 24 3.12 1.31 -1.95
C ASN A 24 2.48 -0.02 -1.55
N ALA A 25 1.19 -0.01 -1.27
CA ALA A 25 0.46 -1.19 -0.85
C ALA A 25 -0.51 -1.65 -1.95
N LEU A 26 -0.97 -2.90 -1.83
CA LEU A 26 -1.97 -3.46 -2.74
C LEU A 26 -3.38 -3.07 -2.32
N GLU A 27 -4.21 -2.78 -3.31
CA GLU A 27 -5.65 -2.64 -3.19
C GLU A 27 -6.36 -3.55 -4.18
N CYS A 28 -7.51 -4.08 -3.78
CA CYS A 28 -8.38 -4.85 -4.65
C CYS A 28 -9.85 -4.63 -4.28
N ARG A 29 -10.71 -4.41 -5.28
CA ARG A 29 -12.16 -4.50 -5.07
C ARG A 29 -12.59 -5.93 -5.32
N ILE A 30 -13.22 -6.54 -4.32
CA ILE A 30 -13.66 -7.92 -4.42
C ILE A 30 -15.04 -7.99 -5.04
N CYS A 31 -15.11 -8.53 -6.25
CA CYS A 31 -16.37 -8.77 -6.96
C CYS A 31 -16.73 -10.27 -6.99
N GLY A 32 -15.77 -11.14 -6.76
CA GLY A 32 -15.96 -12.59 -6.77
C GLY A 32 -14.76 -13.38 -6.29
N GLU A 33 -14.87 -14.70 -6.33
CA GLU A 33 -13.83 -15.63 -5.87
C GLU A 33 -12.50 -15.48 -6.64
N GLU A 34 -12.58 -15.12 -7.92
CA GLU A 34 -11.38 -14.91 -8.75
C GLU A 34 -10.48 -13.82 -8.20
N ASP A 35 -11.05 -12.78 -7.56
CA ASP A 35 -10.27 -11.69 -6.98
C ASP A 35 -9.54 -12.15 -5.72
N LEU A 36 -10.18 -13.00 -4.90
CA LEU A 36 -9.53 -13.62 -3.75
C LEU A 36 -8.37 -14.53 -4.19
N GLU A 37 -8.55 -15.26 -5.28
CA GLU A 37 -7.50 -16.12 -5.83
C GLU A 37 -6.31 -15.33 -6.37
N ARG A 38 -6.58 -14.16 -6.98
CA ARG A 38 -5.50 -13.24 -7.40
C ARG A 38 -4.72 -12.67 -6.22
N LEU A 39 -5.38 -12.40 -5.09
CA LEU A 39 -4.70 -11.94 -3.89
C LEU A 39 -3.84 -13.03 -3.25
N ARG A 40 -4.19 -14.30 -3.42
CA ARG A 40 -3.44 -15.43 -2.84
C ARG A 40 -1.97 -15.48 -3.27
N GLN A 41 -1.63 -14.99 -4.45
CA GLN A 41 -0.22 -14.96 -4.91
C GLN A 41 0.68 -14.08 -4.03
N PHE A 42 0.09 -13.21 -3.19
CA PHE A 42 0.79 -12.34 -2.24
C PHE A 42 0.84 -12.89 -0.83
N ASP A 43 0.32 -14.11 -0.61
CA ASP A 43 0.52 -14.87 0.62
C ASP A 43 1.86 -15.60 0.53
N ASP A 44 2.93 -14.93 0.97
CA ASP A 44 4.30 -15.44 0.82
C ASP A 44 4.76 -16.35 1.97
N GLY A 45 4.00 -16.41 3.05
CA GLY A 45 4.30 -17.23 4.23
C GLY A 45 5.56 -16.82 5.01
N VAL A 46 6.15 -15.67 4.69
CA VAL A 46 7.37 -15.12 5.35
C VAL A 46 7.03 -13.92 6.21
N TYR A 47 6.25 -12.99 5.69
CA TYR A 47 5.83 -11.78 6.37
C TYR A 47 4.34 -11.80 6.68
N PHE A 48 3.95 -11.05 7.73
CA PHE A 48 2.54 -10.77 7.97
C PHE A 48 2.08 -9.60 7.11
N HIS A 49 0.98 -9.82 6.38
CA HIS A 49 0.38 -8.81 5.53
C HIS A 49 -0.98 -8.39 6.08
N GLN A 50 -0.94 -7.46 7.05
CA GLN A 50 -2.15 -6.93 7.65
C GLN A 50 -3.12 -6.46 6.56
N THR A 51 -4.37 -6.93 6.63
CA THR A 51 -5.37 -6.68 5.59
C THR A 51 -6.59 -6.00 6.18
N SER A 52 -6.98 -4.87 5.61
CA SER A 52 -8.23 -4.18 5.93
C SER A 52 -9.25 -4.42 4.83
N ILE A 53 -10.47 -4.74 5.24
CA ILE A 53 -11.65 -4.88 4.38
C ILE A 53 -12.58 -3.73 4.70
N LEU A 54 -12.84 -2.87 3.71
CA LEU A 54 -13.76 -1.75 3.82
C LEU A 54 -15.04 -2.10 3.07
N HIS A 55 -16.15 -2.04 3.75
CA HIS A 55 -17.48 -2.23 3.19
C HIS A 55 -18.44 -1.15 3.70
N ARG A 56 -19.71 -1.18 3.22
CA ARG A 56 -20.67 -0.09 3.50
C ARG A 56 -20.96 0.14 4.98
N GLU A 57 -20.88 -0.90 5.79
CA GLU A 57 -21.23 -0.86 7.22
C GLU A 57 -20.02 -0.59 8.12
N GLY A 58 -18.79 -0.50 7.56
CA GLY A 58 -17.60 -0.24 8.34
C GLY A 58 -16.33 -0.87 7.76
N SER A 59 -15.37 -1.12 8.64
CA SER A 59 -14.12 -1.77 8.26
C SER A 59 -13.78 -2.91 9.22
N MET A 60 -13.18 -3.95 8.68
CA MET A 60 -12.60 -5.05 9.45
C MET A 60 -11.08 -5.09 9.21
N LEU A 61 -10.34 -5.46 10.23
CA LEU A 61 -8.89 -5.60 10.18
C LEU A 61 -8.49 -7.03 10.51
N PHE A 62 -7.69 -7.61 9.64
CA PHE A 62 -7.13 -8.94 9.80
C PHE A 62 -5.62 -8.85 10.04
N PRO A 63 -5.05 -9.68 10.93
CA PRO A 63 -3.62 -9.63 11.24
C PRO A 63 -2.76 -10.05 10.06
N ASP A 64 -3.32 -10.84 9.13
CA ASP A 64 -2.61 -11.37 7.98
C ASP A 64 -3.55 -11.65 6.82
N LEU A 65 -3.03 -11.66 5.59
CA LEU A 65 -3.77 -11.95 4.35
C LEU A 65 -4.47 -13.32 4.35
N PRO A 66 -3.84 -14.45 4.77
CA PRO A 66 -4.52 -15.75 4.85
C PRO A 66 -5.80 -15.72 5.70
N ASN A 67 -5.80 -14.94 6.80
CA ASN A 67 -6.98 -14.80 7.66
C ASN A 67 -8.11 -14.06 6.92
N ALA A 68 -7.79 -12.99 6.21
CA ALA A 68 -8.74 -12.25 5.40
C ALA A 68 -9.30 -13.11 4.26
N LEU A 69 -8.44 -13.86 3.56
CA LEU A 69 -8.84 -14.78 2.49
C LEU A 69 -9.77 -15.90 2.98
N ALA A 70 -9.51 -16.44 4.17
CA ALA A 70 -10.38 -17.46 4.80
C ALA A 70 -11.76 -16.83 5.07
N TYR A 71 -11.79 -15.67 5.70
CA TYR A 71 -13.02 -14.94 5.96
C TYR A 71 -13.80 -14.66 4.67
N GLY A 72 -13.10 -14.16 3.62
CA GLY A 72 -13.72 -13.84 2.34
C GLY A 72 -14.38 -15.04 1.64
N ARG A 73 -13.83 -16.25 1.81
CA ARG A 73 -14.47 -17.48 1.30
C ARG A 73 -15.71 -17.86 2.09
N ASP A 74 -15.64 -17.77 3.42
CA ASP A 74 -16.73 -18.16 4.29
C ASP A 74 -17.91 -17.18 4.23
N TYR A 75 -17.65 -15.92 3.94
CA TYR A 75 -18.62 -14.81 3.93
C TYR A 75 -18.65 -14.05 2.59
N ALA A 76 -18.64 -14.78 1.48
CA ALA A 76 -18.51 -14.23 0.12
C ALA A 76 -19.54 -13.14 -0.23
N GLU A 77 -20.79 -13.27 0.25
CA GLU A 77 -21.84 -12.26 -0.01
C GLU A 77 -21.61 -10.99 0.82
N GLU A 78 -21.07 -11.09 2.03
CA GLU A 78 -20.80 -9.93 2.89
C GLU A 78 -19.67 -9.07 2.34
N ILE A 79 -18.64 -9.71 1.77
CA ILE A 79 -17.47 -9.01 1.23
C ILE A 79 -17.65 -8.56 -0.22
N ARG A 80 -18.77 -8.89 -0.86
CA ARG A 80 -19.04 -8.48 -2.24
C ARG A 80 -19.00 -6.97 -2.37
N ASP A 81 -18.32 -6.46 -3.36
CA ASP A 81 -18.08 -5.03 -3.61
C ASP A 81 -17.28 -4.31 -2.51
N SER A 82 -16.66 -5.05 -1.57
CA SER A 82 -15.76 -4.46 -0.58
C SER A 82 -14.42 -4.06 -1.20
N GLN A 83 -13.79 -3.04 -0.61
CA GLN A 83 -12.44 -2.62 -0.96
C GLN A 83 -11.46 -3.24 0.04
N TRP A 84 -10.52 -4.02 -0.46
CA TRP A 84 -9.45 -4.60 0.34
C TRP A 84 -8.18 -3.80 0.17
N ARG A 85 -7.47 -3.57 1.27
CA ARG A 85 -6.13 -2.99 1.29
C ARG A 85 -5.22 -3.93 2.05
N ILE A 86 -4.19 -4.38 1.39
CA ILE A 86 -3.23 -5.36 1.89
C ILE A 86 -1.91 -4.64 2.12
N HIS A 87 -1.39 -4.70 3.34
CA HIS A 87 -0.09 -4.16 3.70
C HIS A 87 1.04 -5.08 3.17
N TYR A 88 1.03 -5.27 1.87
CA TYR A 88 2.07 -5.93 1.09
C TYR A 88 2.75 -4.86 0.26
N HIS A 89 4.03 -4.60 0.54
CA HIS A 89 4.76 -3.55 -0.18
C HIS A 89 5.10 -4.01 -1.60
N ILE A 90 4.53 -3.34 -2.58
CA ILE A 90 4.95 -3.47 -3.98
C ILE A 90 5.87 -2.30 -4.34
N PRO A 91 6.73 -2.44 -5.38
CA PRO A 91 7.59 -1.33 -5.81
C PRO A 91 6.77 -0.04 -6.05
N LEU A 92 7.30 1.12 -5.63
CA LEU A 92 6.61 2.40 -5.73
C LEU A 92 6.13 2.72 -7.16
N TYR A 93 6.90 2.31 -8.15
CA TYR A 93 6.62 2.48 -9.57
C TYR A 93 5.73 1.37 -10.16
N ALA A 94 5.27 0.41 -9.35
CA ALA A 94 4.48 -0.71 -9.86
C ALA A 94 3.05 -0.30 -10.13
N SER A 95 2.56 -0.68 -11.30
CA SER A 95 1.16 -0.55 -11.69
C SER A 95 0.58 -1.95 -11.87
N PRO A 96 -0.05 -2.53 -10.83
CA PRO A 96 -0.63 -3.86 -10.92
C PRO A 96 -1.73 -3.93 -11.98
N GLU A 97 -1.89 -5.13 -12.57
CA GLU A 97 -2.98 -5.35 -13.52
C GLU A 97 -4.34 -5.41 -12.81
N PRO A 98 -5.39 -4.83 -13.40
CA PRO A 98 -6.75 -4.93 -12.87
C PRO A 98 -7.16 -6.40 -12.60
N PRO A 99 -7.93 -6.68 -11.52
CA PRO A 99 -8.58 -5.73 -10.62
C PRO A 99 -7.70 -5.17 -9.50
N LEU A 100 -6.43 -5.58 -9.45
CA LEU A 100 -5.48 -5.06 -8.47
C LEU A 100 -5.16 -3.58 -8.77
N LYS A 101 -4.95 -2.83 -7.72
CA LYS A 101 -4.50 -1.44 -7.73
C LYS A 101 -3.40 -1.25 -6.69
N SER A 102 -2.83 -0.08 -6.69
CA SER A 102 -1.85 0.34 -5.69
C SER A 102 -2.32 1.59 -4.95
N THR A 103 -1.68 1.89 -3.83
CA THR A 103 -1.90 3.13 -3.07
C THR A 103 -1.08 4.30 -3.61
N GLU A 104 -0.65 4.27 -4.87
CA GLU A 104 0.18 5.30 -5.53
C GLU A 104 -0.41 6.71 -5.40
N GLU A 105 -1.73 6.85 -5.53
CA GLU A 105 -2.40 8.14 -5.37
C GLU A 105 -2.11 8.79 -4.01
N PHE A 106 -2.02 7.98 -2.94
CA PHE A 106 -1.68 8.46 -1.61
C PHE A 106 -0.21 8.94 -1.54
N ILE A 107 0.70 8.26 -2.24
CA ILE A 107 2.10 8.68 -2.37
C ILE A 107 2.19 10.03 -3.06
N LEU A 108 1.51 10.19 -4.20
CA LEU A 108 1.48 11.43 -4.97
C LEU A 108 0.95 12.61 -4.14
N LYS A 109 -0.16 12.43 -3.44
CA LYS A 109 -0.74 13.45 -2.56
C LYS A 109 0.23 13.84 -1.44
N THR A 110 0.83 12.85 -0.77
CA THR A 110 1.81 13.08 0.29
C THR A 110 3.03 13.84 -0.22
N HIS A 111 3.59 13.42 -1.34
CA HIS A 111 4.75 14.07 -1.94
C HIS A 111 4.45 15.53 -2.35
N ASN A 112 3.31 15.77 -2.99
CA ASN A 112 2.88 17.12 -3.35
C ASN A 112 2.70 18.04 -2.13
N PHE A 113 2.11 17.52 -1.05
CA PHE A 113 2.01 18.24 0.21
C PHE A 113 3.39 18.63 0.74
N LEU A 114 4.32 17.67 0.79
CA LEU A 114 5.68 17.90 1.28
C LEU A 114 6.42 18.98 0.47
N ARG A 115 6.28 18.96 -0.85
CA ARG A 115 6.88 20.00 -1.73
C ARG A 115 6.31 21.39 -1.51
N GLY A 116 5.05 21.50 -1.12
CA GLY A 116 4.38 22.77 -0.83
C GLY A 116 4.70 23.35 0.55
N ARG A 117 5.31 22.57 1.45
CA ARG A 117 5.61 23.01 2.82
C ARG A 117 6.65 24.14 2.88
N LYS A 118 6.46 25.02 3.87
CA LYS A 118 7.46 26.01 4.25
C LYS A 118 8.28 25.47 5.42
N GLY A 119 9.60 25.61 5.35
CA GLY A 119 10.52 25.19 6.43
C GLY A 119 11.37 23.97 6.06
N PRO A 120 12.00 23.30 7.04
CA PRO A 120 12.86 22.16 6.79
C PRO A 120 12.10 21.00 6.15
N GLN A 121 12.65 20.46 5.08
CA GLN A 121 12.11 19.26 4.44
C GLN A 121 12.45 18.02 5.26
N PRO A 122 11.53 17.05 5.39
CA PRO A 122 11.83 15.79 6.04
C PRO A 122 12.82 14.97 5.20
N HIS A 123 13.52 14.07 5.85
CA HIS A 123 14.27 13.05 5.15
C HIS A 123 13.30 12.08 4.47
N LEU A 124 13.49 11.79 3.17
CA LEU A 124 12.64 10.86 2.42
C LEU A 124 13.37 9.53 2.24
N GLU A 125 12.67 8.45 2.53
CA GLU A 125 13.15 7.08 2.37
C GLU A 125 12.14 6.28 1.54
N VAL A 126 12.62 5.27 0.82
CA VAL A 126 11.77 4.25 0.20
C VAL A 126 11.78 3.01 1.09
N GLU A 127 10.59 2.42 1.32
CA GLU A 127 10.43 1.28 2.21
C GLU A 127 9.70 0.14 1.50
N THR A 128 10.40 -0.60 0.66
CA THR A 128 9.91 -1.85 0.10
C THR A 128 10.76 -2.99 0.65
N TYR A 129 10.17 -3.84 1.51
CA TYR A 129 10.87 -4.95 2.16
C TYR A 129 10.60 -6.32 1.50
N THR A 130 9.62 -6.39 0.64
CA THR A 130 9.13 -7.64 0.02
C THR A 130 9.91 -8.13 -1.18
N TRP A 131 11.07 -7.54 -1.50
CA TRP A 131 11.84 -7.84 -2.71
C TRP A 131 12.07 -9.32 -2.99
N SER A 132 12.35 -10.12 -1.95
CA SER A 132 12.59 -11.55 -2.07
C SER A 132 11.33 -12.37 -2.32
N VAL A 133 10.18 -11.86 -1.90
CA VAL A 133 8.88 -12.57 -1.93
C VAL A 133 7.91 -12.03 -2.99
N LEU A 134 8.30 -10.99 -3.74
CA LEU A 134 7.51 -10.50 -4.87
C LEU A 134 7.18 -11.63 -5.84
N PRO A 135 6.01 -11.61 -6.49
CA PRO A 135 5.73 -12.46 -7.63
C PRO A 135 6.84 -12.36 -8.70
N ASP A 136 7.18 -13.47 -9.36
CA ASP A 136 8.36 -13.53 -10.24
C ASP A 136 8.33 -12.50 -11.37
N HIS A 137 7.16 -12.19 -11.91
CA HIS A 137 6.99 -11.19 -12.96
C HIS A 137 7.32 -9.75 -12.50
N MET A 138 7.37 -9.51 -11.19
CA MET A 138 7.73 -8.21 -10.60
C MET A 138 9.20 -8.14 -10.18
N LYS A 139 9.93 -9.25 -10.22
CA LYS A 139 11.34 -9.31 -9.77
C LYS A 139 12.29 -8.81 -10.83
N ILE A 140 13.20 -7.93 -10.44
CA ILE A 140 14.43 -7.57 -11.16
C ILE A 140 15.59 -7.55 -10.14
N PRO A 141 16.86 -7.44 -10.55
CA PRO A 141 17.98 -7.37 -9.60
C PRO A 141 17.76 -6.29 -8.53
N LEU A 142 17.99 -6.63 -7.26
CA LEU A 142 17.68 -5.78 -6.10
C LEU A 142 18.22 -4.35 -6.23
N ALA A 143 19.47 -4.18 -6.64
CA ALA A 143 20.05 -2.86 -6.83
C ALA A 143 19.31 -2.02 -7.87
N ALA A 144 18.82 -2.66 -8.95
CA ALA A 144 18.02 -1.99 -9.97
C ALA A 144 16.64 -1.63 -9.44
N GLN A 145 16.03 -2.48 -8.60
CA GLN A 145 14.75 -2.20 -7.96
C GLN A 145 14.85 -0.95 -7.08
N ILE A 146 15.83 -0.92 -6.17
CA ILE A 146 16.05 0.22 -5.26
C ILE A 146 16.33 1.50 -6.06
N ALA A 147 17.20 1.42 -7.07
CA ALA A 147 17.54 2.58 -7.91
C ALA A 147 16.29 3.15 -8.64
N ARG A 148 15.41 2.27 -9.13
CA ARG A 148 14.16 2.71 -9.78
C ARG A 148 13.19 3.37 -8.81
N GLU A 149 13.09 2.90 -7.58
CA GLU A 149 12.22 3.53 -6.56
C GLU A 149 12.73 4.91 -6.16
N LEU A 150 14.04 5.03 -5.91
CA LEU A 150 14.64 6.33 -5.61
C LEU A 150 14.41 7.30 -6.76
N HIS A 151 14.66 6.87 -7.99
CA HIS A 151 14.41 7.69 -9.17
C HIS A 151 12.92 8.07 -9.32
N TYR A 152 12.01 7.14 -9.03
CA TYR A 152 10.57 7.41 -9.08
C TYR A 152 10.20 8.57 -8.13
N ILE A 153 10.61 8.53 -6.86
CA ILE A 153 10.34 9.62 -5.90
C ILE A 153 11.01 10.94 -6.31
N GLU A 154 12.22 10.91 -6.88
CA GLU A 154 12.91 12.11 -7.34
C GLU A 154 12.21 12.79 -8.54
N THR A 155 11.45 12.05 -9.30
CA THR A 155 10.78 12.54 -10.52
C THR A 155 9.33 12.96 -10.32
N LEU A 156 8.75 12.71 -9.14
CA LEU A 156 7.44 13.22 -8.75
C LEU A 156 7.48 14.72 -8.49
#